data_26e867f9251c010cdfb22e0334d44f12
#
_entry.id   26e867f9251c010cdfb22e0334d44f12
#
_cell.length_a   1.000
_cell.length_b   1.000
_cell.length_c   1.000
_cell.angle_alpha   90.00
_cell.angle_beta   90.00
_cell.angle_gamma   90.00
#
_symmetry.space_group_name_H-M   'P 1'
#
loop_
_entity.id
_entity.type
_entity.pdbx_description
1 polymer ?
#
loop_
_entity_poly.entity_id
_entity_poly.type
_entity_poly.pdbx_seq_one_letter_code
_entity_poly.pdbx_strand_id
1 'polypeptide(L)'
;GLLGEGIIEVIAVTENNAAPMGIIVKPGMSPRMVLFKGSRTLANILEYGWVTANFVSDCYLYPQYAFSDVATEDLTNVFVGDMMMQRLLSADAWIAFRTTVLHETENTVYVELLPVASEYVREETHPINRGFNSVIDATVHATRYVYSKDERLRDLIEYHLGIVDKCGSTREREAGVLLREICGL
;
A
#
# COMPACT_ATOMS: atom_id res chain seq x y z
N GLY A 1 15.33 6.37 -9.64
CA GLY A 1 13.88 6.66 -9.66
C GLY A 1 13.18 6.02 -8.48
N LEU A 2 11.94 6.38 -8.23
CA LEU A 2 11.14 5.86 -7.11
C LEU A 2 10.79 4.37 -7.23
N LEU A 3 10.75 3.84 -8.47
CA LEU A 3 10.48 2.43 -8.72
C LEU A 3 11.79 1.71 -9.06
N GLY A 4 12.22 0.81 -8.19
CA GLY A 4 13.27 -0.16 -8.45
C GLY A 4 12.68 -1.47 -8.99
N GLU A 5 13.55 -2.41 -9.38
CA GLU A 5 13.15 -3.77 -9.76
C GLU A 5 12.65 -4.54 -8.52
N GLY A 6 11.60 -5.34 -8.68
CA GLY A 6 11.00 -6.14 -7.62
C GLY A 6 9.53 -5.84 -7.38
N ILE A 7 9.07 -6.06 -6.15
CA ILE A 7 7.76 -5.63 -5.68
C ILE A 7 7.99 -4.46 -4.71
N ILE A 8 7.42 -3.32 -5.05
CA ILE A 8 7.55 -2.09 -4.28
C ILE A 8 6.27 -1.85 -3.52
N GLU A 9 6.36 -1.85 -2.20
CA GLU A 9 5.21 -1.61 -1.32
C GLU A 9 4.91 -0.11 -1.24
N VAL A 10 3.65 0.25 -1.46
CA VAL A 10 3.15 1.63 -1.47
C VAL A 10 1.76 1.70 -0.86
N ILE A 11 1.33 2.90 -0.51
CA ILE A 11 -0.10 3.16 -0.31
C ILE A 11 -0.67 3.65 -1.65
N ALA A 12 -1.48 2.81 -2.29
CA ALA A 12 -2.20 3.19 -3.50
C ALA A 12 -3.42 4.05 -3.13
N VAL A 13 -3.54 5.22 -3.75
CA VAL A 13 -4.71 6.10 -3.62
C VAL A 13 -5.46 6.14 -4.94
N THR A 14 -6.76 5.97 -4.86
CA THR A 14 -7.75 6.16 -5.92
C THR A 14 -8.83 7.11 -5.40
N GLU A 15 -9.89 7.37 -6.13
CA GLU A 15 -10.95 8.29 -5.71
C GLU A 15 -11.48 7.97 -4.29
N ASN A 16 -11.19 8.86 -3.32
CA ASN A 16 -11.59 8.75 -1.91
C ASN A 16 -11.27 7.38 -1.26
N ASN A 17 -10.15 6.79 -1.64
CA ASN A 17 -9.75 5.47 -1.13
C ASN A 17 -8.22 5.35 -1.09
N ALA A 18 -7.72 4.75 -0.02
CA ALA A 18 -6.31 4.39 0.14
C ALA A 18 -6.19 2.92 0.56
N ALA A 19 -5.21 2.20 0.03
CA ALA A 19 -4.94 0.81 0.38
C ALA A 19 -3.46 0.45 0.17
N PRO A 20 -2.85 -0.38 1.03
CA PRO A 20 -1.53 -0.94 0.78
C PRO A 20 -1.54 -1.83 -0.45
N MET A 21 -0.57 -1.63 -1.34
CA MET A 21 -0.47 -2.37 -2.60
C MET A 21 0.98 -2.56 -2.99
N GLY A 22 1.27 -3.72 -3.61
CA GLY A 22 2.55 -3.98 -4.26
C GLY A 22 2.55 -3.60 -5.74
N ILE A 23 3.53 -2.80 -6.17
CA ILE A 23 3.81 -2.55 -7.58
C ILE A 23 4.88 -3.52 -8.06
N ILE A 24 4.55 -4.35 -9.03
CA ILE A 24 5.48 -5.31 -9.62
C ILE A 24 6.24 -4.61 -10.75
N VAL A 25 7.56 -4.52 -10.61
CA VAL A 25 8.47 -3.94 -11.60
C VAL A 25 9.42 -5.01 -12.09
N LYS A 26 9.42 -5.27 -13.40
CA LYS A 26 10.33 -6.23 -14.06
C LYS A 26 11.09 -5.54 -15.19
N PRO A 27 12.35 -5.92 -15.46
CA PRO A 27 13.11 -5.38 -16.57
C PRO A 27 12.36 -5.51 -17.91
N GLY A 28 12.32 -4.42 -18.67
CA GLY A 28 11.70 -4.41 -20.01
C GLY A 28 10.18 -4.50 -20.03
N MET A 29 9.52 -4.38 -18.88
CA MET A 29 8.05 -4.41 -18.78
C MET A 29 7.55 -3.16 -18.05
N SER A 30 6.36 -2.71 -18.41
CA SER A 30 5.66 -1.67 -17.65
C SER A 30 5.35 -2.14 -16.22
N PRO A 31 5.43 -1.25 -15.23
CA PRO A 31 4.96 -1.54 -13.87
C PRO A 31 3.50 -2.00 -13.88
N ARG A 32 3.14 -2.88 -12.95
CA ARG A 32 1.77 -3.40 -12.85
C ARG A 32 1.36 -3.68 -11.41
N MET A 33 0.06 -3.65 -11.17
CA MET A 33 -0.58 -4.11 -9.93
C MET A 33 -1.45 -5.33 -10.20
N VAL A 34 -1.62 -6.15 -9.16
CA VAL A 34 -2.58 -7.26 -9.11
C VAL A 34 -3.63 -6.92 -8.07
N LEU A 35 -4.87 -6.76 -8.52
CA LEU A 35 -5.99 -6.31 -7.71
C LEU A 35 -7.00 -7.44 -7.54
N PHE A 36 -7.52 -7.61 -6.32
CA PHE A 36 -8.57 -8.60 -6.07
C PHE A 36 -9.93 -8.08 -6.57
N LYS A 37 -10.70 -8.96 -7.23
CA LYS A 37 -12.08 -8.67 -7.61
C LYS A 37 -12.91 -8.35 -6.36
N GLY A 38 -13.77 -7.34 -6.47
CA GLY A 38 -14.57 -6.83 -5.36
C GLY A 38 -13.86 -5.80 -4.46
N SER A 39 -12.57 -5.49 -4.69
CA SER A 39 -11.89 -4.42 -3.97
C SER A 39 -12.34 -3.04 -4.47
N ARG A 40 -12.42 -2.07 -3.53
CA ARG A 40 -12.75 -0.67 -3.86
C ARG A 40 -11.70 -0.05 -4.78
N THR A 41 -10.42 -0.37 -4.57
CA THR A 41 -9.32 0.09 -5.42
C THR A 41 -9.53 -0.33 -6.88
N LEU A 42 -9.92 -1.60 -7.13
CA LEU A 42 -10.22 -2.06 -8.48
C LEU A 42 -11.43 -1.34 -9.08
N ALA A 43 -12.52 -1.20 -8.32
CA ALA A 43 -13.72 -0.51 -8.78
C ALA A 43 -13.39 0.92 -9.22
N ASN A 44 -12.65 1.66 -8.41
CA ASN A 44 -12.23 3.02 -8.73
C ASN A 44 -11.30 3.08 -9.94
N ILE A 45 -10.35 2.15 -10.07
CA ILE A 45 -9.46 2.09 -11.24
C ILE A 45 -10.25 1.85 -12.54
N LEU A 46 -11.26 0.98 -12.50
CA LEU A 46 -12.11 0.72 -13.66
C LEU A 46 -12.99 1.92 -14.02
N GLU A 47 -13.43 2.69 -13.03
CA GLU A 47 -14.28 3.86 -13.23
C GLU A 47 -13.50 5.11 -13.66
N TYR A 48 -12.38 5.40 -12.96
CA TYR A 48 -11.65 6.67 -13.13
C TYR A 48 -10.37 6.55 -13.96
N GLY A 49 -9.82 5.35 -14.14
CA GLY A 49 -8.66 5.10 -15.00
C GLY A 49 -7.33 5.58 -14.44
N TRP A 50 -7.21 5.80 -13.13
CA TRP A 50 -5.98 6.27 -12.50
C TRP A 50 -5.74 5.68 -11.11
N VAL A 51 -4.49 5.75 -10.68
CA VAL A 51 -4.05 5.48 -9.31
C VAL A 51 -2.81 6.32 -9.02
N THR A 52 -2.63 6.76 -7.77
CA THR A 52 -1.37 7.29 -7.29
C THR A 52 -0.71 6.31 -6.33
N ALA A 53 0.59 6.06 -6.52
CA ALA A 53 1.42 5.33 -5.59
C ALA A 53 2.07 6.33 -4.64
N ASN A 54 1.84 6.19 -3.34
CA ASN A 54 2.38 7.06 -2.31
C ASN A 54 3.45 6.31 -1.52
N PHE A 55 4.66 6.86 -1.50
CA PHE A 55 5.79 6.36 -0.74
C PHE A 55 5.77 7.05 0.62
N VAL A 56 5.75 6.27 1.68
CA VAL A 56 5.60 6.76 3.04
C VAL A 56 6.66 6.15 3.95
N SER A 57 7.18 6.94 4.87
CA SER A 57 8.10 6.50 5.93
C SER A 57 7.38 6.11 7.22
N ASP A 58 6.06 6.30 7.28
CA ASP A 58 5.22 5.90 8.40
C ASP A 58 4.59 4.53 8.13
N CYS A 59 5.15 3.47 8.74
CA CYS A 59 4.64 2.12 8.59
C CYS A 59 3.24 1.89 9.17
N TYR A 60 2.78 2.75 10.09
CA TYR A 60 1.46 2.66 10.68
C TYR A 60 0.34 2.79 9.64
N LEU A 61 0.61 3.51 8.53
CA LEU A 61 -0.35 3.71 7.45
C LEU A 61 -0.70 2.40 6.70
N TYR A 62 0.19 1.39 6.74
CA TYR A 62 -0.08 0.10 6.12
C TYR A 62 -1.22 -0.65 6.82
N PRO A 63 -1.15 -0.99 8.11
CA PRO A 63 -2.29 -1.61 8.79
C PRO A 63 -3.49 -0.67 8.89
N GLN A 64 -3.30 0.63 9.03
CA GLN A 64 -4.40 1.60 9.06
C GLN A 64 -5.25 1.51 7.80
N TYR A 65 -4.67 1.66 6.61
CA TYR A 65 -5.42 1.66 5.36
C TYR A 65 -5.70 0.27 4.79
N ALA A 66 -5.15 -0.80 5.39
CA ALA A 66 -5.58 -2.15 5.10
C ALA A 66 -6.94 -2.50 5.73
N PHE A 67 -7.29 -1.84 6.86
CA PHE A 67 -8.45 -2.21 7.68
C PHE A 67 -9.41 -1.04 7.98
N SER A 68 -9.08 0.18 7.56
CA SER A 68 -9.92 1.37 7.75
C SER A 68 -9.95 2.21 6.49
N ASP A 69 -11.07 2.91 6.28
CA ASP A 69 -11.18 3.90 5.22
C ASP A 69 -10.26 5.11 5.49
N VAL A 70 -9.76 5.71 4.41
CA VAL A 70 -8.99 6.96 4.49
C VAL A 70 -9.92 8.13 4.81
N ALA A 71 -9.50 9.00 5.72
CA ALA A 71 -10.21 10.25 6.00
C ALA A 71 -9.96 11.28 4.86
N THR A 72 -10.95 12.10 4.56
CA THR A 72 -10.84 13.09 3.47
C THR A 72 -9.72 14.10 3.73
N GLU A 73 -9.46 14.45 4.99
CA GLU A 73 -8.39 15.36 5.42
C GLU A 73 -6.98 14.79 5.22
N ASP A 74 -6.84 13.46 5.07
CA ASP A 74 -5.56 12.79 4.78
C ASP A 74 -5.22 12.83 3.29
N LEU A 75 -6.18 13.25 2.44
CA LEU A 75 -6.02 13.32 1.00
C LEU A 75 -5.82 14.76 0.53
N THR A 76 -5.07 14.92 -0.54
CA THR A 76 -4.96 16.18 -1.27
C THR A 76 -5.10 15.93 -2.76
N ASN A 77 -5.71 16.90 -3.46
CA ASN A 77 -5.88 16.84 -4.90
C ASN A 77 -4.60 17.27 -5.62
N VAL A 78 -4.29 16.56 -6.70
CA VAL A 78 -3.20 16.90 -7.64
C VAL A 78 -3.76 16.91 -9.05
N PHE A 79 -3.34 17.91 -9.85
CA PHE A 79 -3.74 18.00 -11.25
C PHE A 79 -2.62 17.47 -12.14
N VAL A 80 -2.96 16.51 -12.99
CA VAL A 80 -2.04 15.92 -13.98
C VAL A 80 -2.67 16.10 -15.36
N GLY A 81 -2.25 17.13 -16.07
CA GLY A 81 -2.98 17.61 -17.24
C GLY A 81 -4.39 18.03 -16.85
N ASP A 82 -5.40 17.52 -17.53
CA ASP A 82 -6.82 17.79 -17.26
C ASP A 82 -7.45 16.87 -16.22
N MET A 83 -6.68 15.90 -15.67
CA MET A 83 -7.18 14.96 -14.69
C MET A 83 -6.90 15.44 -13.26
N MET A 84 -7.95 15.50 -12.45
CA MET A 84 -7.82 15.63 -11.01
C MET A 84 -7.64 14.22 -10.42
N MET A 85 -6.55 14.03 -9.69
CA MET A 85 -6.23 12.82 -8.95
C MET A 85 -6.04 13.16 -7.48
N GLN A 86 -5.95 12.15 -6.63
CA GLN A 86 -5.69 12.33 -5.21
C GLN A 86 -4.40 11.63 -4.80
N ARG A 87 -3.74 12.15 -3.77
CA ARG A 87 -2.62 11.52 -3.09
C ARG A 87 -2.73 11.69 -1.58
N LEU A 88 -1.96 10.94 -0.83
CA LEU A 88 -1.82 11.19 0.61
C LEU A 88 -1.12 12.53 0.86
N LEU A 89 -1.67 13.29 1.79
CA LEU A 89 -1.04 14.53 2.25
C LEU A 89 0.32 14.25 2.91
N SER A 90 0.42 13.12 3.63
CA SER A 90 1.61 12.67 4.36
C SER A 90 2.66 11.96 3.51
N ALA A 91 2.44 11.74 2.20
CA ALA A 91 3.40 11.06 1.34
C ALA A 91 4.74 11.82 1.27
N ASP A 92 5.86 11.08 1.34
CA ASP A 92 7.21 11.61 1.15
C ASP A 92 7.53 11.79 -0.34
N ALA A 93 6.98 10.91 -1.17
CA ALA A 93 7.01 11.01 -2.62
C ALA A 93 5.78 10.29 -3.20
N TRP A 94 5.44 10.61 -4.45
CA TRP A 94 4.34 9.95 -5.14
C TRP A 94 4.56 9.86 -6.65
N ILE A 95 3.88 8.88 -7.25
CA ILE A 95 3.80 8.73 -8.71
C ILE A 95 2.32 8.57 -9.09
N ALA A 96 1.86 9.36 -10.04
CA ALA A 96 0.55 9.19 -10.66
C ALA A 96 0.65 8.29 -11.90
N PHE A 97 -0.31 7.40 -12.05
CA PHE A 97 -0.41 6.49 -13.17
C PHE A 97 -1.77 6.58 -13.85
N ARG A 98 -1.78 6.53 -15.16
CA ARG A 98 -2.93 6.04 -15.93
C ARG A 98 -2.90 4.51 -15.90
N THR A 99 -4.08 3.91 -15.91
CA THR A 99 -4.23 2.48 -15.74
C THR A 99 -4.89 1.82 -16.96
N THR A 100 -4.44 0.61 -17.30
CA THR A 100 -5.04 -0.21 -18.35
C THR A 100 -5.15 -1.65 -17.88
N VAL A 101 -6.32 -2.26 -18.01
CA VAL A 101 -6.50 -3.67 -17.70
C VAL A 101 -5.76 -4.53 -18.73
N LEU A 102 -4.86 -5.39 -18.26
CA LEU A 102 -4.11 -6.32 -19.11
C LEU A 102 -4.85 -7.63 -19.32
N HIS A 103 -5.24 -8.26 -18.23
CA HIS A 103 -6.02 -9.51 -18.22
C HIS A 103 -6.64 -9.74 -16.84
N GLU A 104 -7.58 -10.67 -16.80
CA GLU A 104 -8.27 -11.09 -15.59
C GLU A 104 -8.12 -12.59 -15.36
N THR A 105 -8.14 -12.97 -14.08
CA THR A 105 -8.31 -14.35 -13.63
C THR A 105 -9.67 -14.50 -12.95
N GLU A 106 -9.94 -15.65 -12.37
CA GLU A 106 -11.15 -15.86 -11.57
C GLU A 106 -11.27 -14.84 -10.42
N ASN A 107 -10.18 -14.56 -9.70
CA ASN A 107 -10.17 -13.77 -8.47
C ASN A 107 -9.43 -12.44 -8.56
N THR A 108 -8.64 -12.22 -9.62
CA THR A 108 -7.77 -11.04 -9.72
C THR A 108 -7.82 -10.39 -11.10
N VAL A 109 -7.46 -9.10 -11.12
CA VAL A 109 -7.27 -8.30 -12.34
C VAL A 109 -5.85 -7.75 -12.34
N TYR A 110 -5.16 -7.89 -13.46
CA TYR A 110 -3.83 -7.36 -13.69
C TYR A 110 -3.95 -6.03 -14.42
N VAL A 111 -3.39 -4.99 -13.82
CA VAL A 111 -3.48 -3.62 -14.31
C VAL A 111 -2.08 -3.10 -14.61
N GLU A 112 -1.88 -2.63 -15.84
CA GLU A 112 -0.69 -1.90 -16.27
C GLU A 112 -0.72 -0.47 -15.72
N LEU A 113 0.44 0.05 -15.34
CA LEU A 113 0.63 1.36 -14.77
C LEU A 113 1.51 2.19 -15.69
N LEU A 114 0.92 3.19 -16.37
CA LEU A 114 1.65 4.15 -17.19
C LEU A 114 1.93 5.40 -16.34
N PRO A 115 3.19 5.69 -15.95
CA PRO A 115 3.51 6.86 -15.15
C PRO A 115 3.26 8.14 -15.95
N VAL A 116 2.57 9.11 -15.34
CA VAL A 116 2.21 10.39 -15.98
C VAL A 116 2.71 11.61 -15.19
N ALA A 117 2.96 11.48 -13.90
CA ALA A 117 3.58 12.51 -13.06
C ALA A 117 4.25 11.88 -11.85
N SER A 118 5.22 12.57 -11.25
CA SER A 118 5.83 12.17 -9.98
C SER A 118 6.44 13.38 -9.29
N GLU A 119 6.52 13.32 -7.96
CA GLU A 119 7.12 14.37 -7.15
C GLU A 119 7.74 13.77 -5.88
N TYR A 120 8.89 14.31 -5.47
CA TYR A 120 9.46 14.16 -4.14
C TYR A 120 8.95 15.31 -3.29
N VAL A 121 8.11 15.01 -2.29
CA VAL A 121 7.53 16.02 -1.38
C VAL A 121 8.50 16.32 -0.24
N ARG A 122 9.26 15.29 0.18
CA ARG A 122 10.31 15.40 1.20
C ARG A 122 11.53 14.62 0.73
N GLU A 123 12.71 15.20 0.95
CA GLU A 123 13.99 14.55 0.68
C GLU A 123 14.66 14.18 2.02
N GLU A 124 14.08 13.20 2.71
CA GLU A 124 14.62 12.69 3.96
C GLU A 124 15.19 11.29 3.76
N THR A 125 16.35 11.03 4.40
CA THR A 125 16.93 9.70 4.41
C THR A 125 16.41 8.91 5.59
N HIS A 126 15.74 7.79 5.32
CA HIS A 126 15.26 6.89 6.37
C HIS A 126 16.20 5.69 6.52
N PRO A 127 16.70 5.40 7.73
CA PRO A 127 17.49 4.22 7.97
C PRO A 127 16.62 2.96 7.81
N ILE A 128 17.24 1.87 7.34
CA ILE A 128 16.54 0.57 7.27
C ILE A 128 16.20 0.11 8.69
N ASN A 129 14.90 -0.07 8.96
CA ASN A 129 14.39 -0.56 10.23
C ASN A 129 13.68 -1.92 10.02
N ARG A 130 14.16 -2.95 10.73
CA ARG A 130 13.54 -4.28 10.66
C ARG A 130 12.12 -4.31 11.20
N GLY A 131 11.81 -3.47 12.18
CA GLY A 131 10.46 -3.29 12.72
C GLY A 131 9.51 -2.79 11.64
N PHE A 132 9.92 -1.79 10.85
CA PHE A 132 9.15 -1.26 9.71
C PHE A 132 8.76 -2.38 8.73
N ASN A 133 9.75 -3.14 8.25
CA ASN A 133 9.50 -4.23 7.30
C ASN A 133 8.57 -5.30 7.91
N SER A 134 8.77 -5.62 9.20
CA SER A 134 7.92 -6.59 9.88
C SER A 134 6.47 -6.11 10.10
N VAL A 135 6.23 -4.81 10.21
CA VAL A 135 4.84 -4.27 10.18
C VAL A 135 4.18 -4.56 8.83
N ILE A 136 4.90 -4.35 7.72
CA ILE A 136 4.37 -4.65 6.38
C ILE A 136 4.05 -6.14 6.24
N ASP A 137 5.00 -7.04 6.57
CA ASP A 137 4.80 -8.49 6.49
C ASP A 137 3.62 -8.95 7.36
N ALA A 138 3.54 -8.47 8.62
CA ALA A 138 2.44 -8.76 9.51
C ALA A 138 1.09 -8.28 8.94
N THR A 139 1.06 -7.08 8.33
CA THR A 139 -0.15 -6.54 7.68
C THR A 139 -0.61 -7.44 6.54
N VAL A 140 0.32 -7.88 5.66
CA VAL A 140 0.01 -8.80 4.55
C VAL A 140 -0.60 -10.10 5.06
N HIS A 141 -0.08 -10.67 6.16
CA HIS A 141 -0.65 -11.88 6.76
C HIS A 141 -1.99 -11.61 7.44
N ALA A 142 -2.13 -10.48 8.13
CA ALA A 142 -3.35 -10.09 8.82
C ALA A 142 -4.53 -9.93 7.87
N THR A 143 -4.35 -9.33 6.67
CA THR A 143 -5.42 -9.19 5.66
C THR A 143 -6.05 -10.52 5.23
N ARG A 144 -5.30 -11.62 5.32
CA ARG A 144 -5.77 -12.97 5.01
C ARG A 144 -6.31 -13.67 6.25
N TYR A 145 -5.64 -13.49 7.40
CA TYR A 145 -6.00 -14.12 8.66
C TYR A 145 -7.38 -13.71 9.15
N VAL A 146 -7.77 -12.46 9.01
CA VAL A 146 -9.08 -11.96 9.48
C VAL A 146 -10.26 -12.70 8.84
N TYR A 147 -10.09 -13.23 7.61
CA TYR A 147 -11.10 -14.01 6.90
C TYR A 147 -10.95 -15.53 7.11
N SER A 148 -9.71 -16.05 7.04
CA SER A 148 -9.47 -17.50 7.04
C SER A 148 -9.36 -18.09 8.43
N LYS A 149 -8.89 -17.31 9.41
CA LYS A 149 -8.50 -17.75 10.75
C LYS A 149 -7.48 -18.91 10.74
N ASP A 150 -6.63 -18.95 9.70
CA ASP A 150 -5.58 -19.96 9.57
C ASP A 150 -4.49 -19.73 10.63
N GLU A 151 -4.29 -20.71 11.49
CA GLU A 151 -3.30 -20.65 12.58
C GLU A 151 -1.86 -20.43 12.08
N ARG A 152 -1.53 -20.87 10.87
CA ARG A 152 -0.21 -20.60 10.27
C ARG A 152 0.02 -19.12 10.00
N LEU A 153 -1.04 -18.41 9.57
CA LEU A 153 -0.96 -16.97 9.40
C LEU A 153 -0.86 -16.25 10.74
N ARG A 154 -1.55 -16.75 11.75
CA ARG A 154 -1.42 -16.26 13.13
C ARG A 154 0.02 -16.37 13.62
N ASP A 155 0.64 -17.56 13.50
CA ASP A 155 2.02 -17.77 13.93
C ASP A 155 3.00 -16.81 13.22
N LEU A 156 2.79 -16.54 11.90
CA LEU A 156 3.59 -15.57 11.15
C LEU A 156 3.38 -14.15 11.64
N ILE A 157 2.14 -13.75 11.93
CA ILE A 157 1.85 -12.42 12.49
C ILE A 157 2.56 -12.27 13.84
N GLU A 158 2.42 -13.24 14.76
CA GLU A 158 3.06 -13.20 16.07
C GLU A 158 4.60 -13.15 15.96
N TYR A 159 5.19 -13.90 15.01
CA TYR A 159 6.63 -13.84 14.72
C TYR A 159 7.07 -12.42 14.31
N HIS A 160 6.39 -11.80 13.36
CA HIS A 160 6.71 -10.45 12.90
C HIS A 160 6.47 -9.40 14.00
N LEU A 161 5.39 -9.53 14.78
CA LEU A 161 5.13 -8.65 15.92
C LEU A 161 6.23 -8.75 16.99
N GLY A 162 6.80 -9.92 17.21
CA GLY A 162 7.98 -10.10 18.07
C GLY A 162 9.22 -9.35 17.56
N ILE A 163 9.40 -9.25 16.24
CA ILE A 163 10.45 -8.41 15.63
C ILE A 163 10.14 -6.92 15.83
N VAL A 164 8.88 -6.51 15.65
CA VAL A 164 8.42 -5.14 15.90
C VAL A 164 8.71 -4.72 17.34
N ASP A 165 8.37 -5.55 18.32
CA ASP A 165 8.61 -5.27 19.75
C ASP A 165 10.09 -5.08 20.05
N LYS A 166 10.96 -5.88 19.40
CA LYS A 166 12.42 -5.84 19.61
C LYS A 166 13.12 -4.71 18.88
N CYS A 167 12.74 -4.46 17.62
CA CYS A 167 13.51 -3.62 16.69
C CYS A 167 12.81 -2.31 16.34
N GLY A 168 11.50 -2.21 16.59
CA GLY A 168 10.69 -1.05 16.20
C GLY A 168 10.91 0.15 17.13
N SER A 169 10.71 1.35 16.58
CA SER A 169 10.55 2.60 17.31
C SER A 169 9.14 2.68 17.91
N THR A 170 8.78 3.83 18.46
CA THR A 170 7.43 4.06 19.00
C THR A 170 6.36 3.81 17.92
N ARG A 171 6.59 4.30 16.71
CA ARG A 171 5.60 4.24 15.63
C ARG A 171 5.34 2.83 15.12
N GLU A 172 6.40 2.01 14.96
CA GLU A 172 6.23 0.60 14.61
C GLU A 172 5.51 -0.19 15.70
N ARG A 173 5.77 0.11 16.99
CA ARG A 173 5.08 -0.55 18.10
C ARG A 173 3.60 -0.16 18.17
N GLU A 174 3.24 1.09 17.88
CA GLU A 174 1.84 1.51 17.75
C GLU A 174 1.14 0.72 16.63
N ALA A 175 1.79 0.56 15.47
CA ALA A 175 1.28 -0.29 14.39
C ALA A 175 1.12 -1.76 14.83
N GLY A 176 2.05 -2.26 15.63
CA GLY A 176 1.98 -3.61 16.21
C GLY A 176 0.79 -3.79 17.16
N VAL A 177 0.48 -2.78 17.98
CA VAL A 177 -0.71 -2.77 18.86
C VAL A 177 -1.99 -2.84 18.01
N LEU A 178 -2.09 -1.99 16.99
CA LEU A 178 -3.24 -1.99 16.07
C LEU A 178 -3.44 -3.36 15.42
N LEU A 179 -2.37 -4.01 14.95
CA LEU A 179 -2.45 -5.34 14.34
C LEU A 179 -2.92 -6.42 15.33
N ARG A 180 -2.47 -6.36 16.60
CA ARG A 180 -2.96 -7.27 17.64
C ARG A 180 -4.45 -7.11 17.88
N GLU A 181 -4.93 -5.88 17.97
CA GLU A 181 -6.36 -5.57 18.15
C GLU A 181 -7.20 -6.11 16.98
N ILE A 182 -6.76 -5.87 15.74
CA ILE A 182 -7.44 -6.34 14.52
C ILE A 182 -7.51 -7.86 14.45
N CYS A 183 -6.42 -8.54 14.82
CA CYS A 183 -6.32 -10.00 14.75
C CYS A 183 -6.90 -10.71 15.99
N GLY A 184 -7.09 -10.01 17.09
CA GLY A 184 -7.50 -10.59 18.37
C GLY A 184 -6.38 -11.42 19.03
N LEU A 185 -5.16 -10.88 19.03
CA LEU A 185 -3.93 -11.49 19.58
C LEU A 185 -3.50 -10.82 20.90
#